data_16caf69858ef2d5e19f4c4a012c97e84
#
_entry.id   16caf69858ef2d5e19f4c4a012c97e84
#
_cell.length_a   1.000
_cell.length_b   1.000
_cell.length_c   1.000
_cell.angle_alpha   90.00
_cell.angle_beta   90.00
_cell.angle_gamma   90.00
#
_symmetry.space_group_name_H-M   'P 1'
#
loop_
_entity.id
_entity.type
_entity.pdbx_description
1 polymer ?
#
loop_
_entity_poly.entity_id
_entity_poly.type
_entity_poly.pdbx_seq_one_letter_code
_entity_poly.pdbx_strand_id
1 'polypeptide(L)'
;MQIRNVMTRNPQLINPDDTIQHAARLMAECDCGILPVSEGDHLVGMISDRDIAIRGIGNGKGPHSKVRDAMTREVKYCFEDEDAGHLAENMADLQVRRLPVMNRDKRLVGIVSLGDLAVASKAKSQAAQALHGISQPGD
;
A
#
# COMPACT_ATOMS: atom_id res chain seq x y z
N MET A 1 -1.08 7.73 19.48
CA MET A 1 -1.42 8.51 18.24
C MET A 1 -2.12 7.59 17.27
N GLN A 2 -3.24 8.00 16.77
CA GLN A 2 -4.00 7.20 15.81
C GLN A 2 -3.42 7.34 14.40
N ILE A 3 -3.58 6.28 13.61
CA ILE A 3 -3.09 6.22 12.23
C ILE A 3 -3.65 7.37 11.39
N ARG A 4 -4.91 7.78 11.61
CA ARG A 4 -5.53 8.91 10.89
C ARG A 4 -4.72 10.20 10.96
N ASN A 5 -3.89 10.37 11.99
CA ASN A 5 -3.09 11.58 12.19
C ASN A 5 -1.74 11.54 11.47
N VAL A 6 -1.34 10.39 10.93
CA VAL A 6 -0.05 10.22 10.25
C VAL A 6 -0.18 9.71 8.81
N MET A 7 -1.33 9.21 8.41
CA MET A 7 -1.55 8.66 7.06
C MET A 7 -1.63 9.77 6.01
N THR A 8 -1.40 9.40 4.77
CA THR A 8 -1.71 10.24 3.61
C THR A 8 -3.18 10.06 3.27
N ARG A 9 -3.93 11.15 3.28
CA ARG A 9 -5.36 11.16 2.90
C ARG A 9 -5.49 11.27 1.39
N ASN A 10 -6.60 10.80 0.86
CA ASN A 10 -6.90 10.85 -0.57
C ASN A 10 -5.73 10.28 -1.41
N PRO A 11 -5.35 9.02 -1.18
CA PRO A 11 -4.26 8.42 -1.93
C PRO A 11 -4.62 8.31 -3.41
N GLN A 12 -3.60 8.26 -4.26
CA GLN A 12 -3.82 7.98 -5.68
C GLN A 12 -4.37 6.56 -5.82
N LEU A 13 -5.52 6.42 -6.45
CA LEU A 13 -6.22 5.14 -6.64
C LEU A 13 -6.26 4.76 -8.11
N ILE A 14 -6.48 3.47 -8.37
CA ILE A 14 -6.72 2.98 -9.71
C ILE A 14 -7.89 1.99 -9.70
N ASN A 15 -8.67 1.99 -10.77
CA ASN A 15 -9.78 1.08 -10.96
C ASN A 15 -9.26 -0.28 -11.49
N PRO A 16 -9.83 -1.41 -11.06
CA PRO A 16 -9.37 -2.72 -11.54
C PRO A 16 -9.54 -2.94 -13.04
N ASP A 17 -10.40 -2.20 -13.70
CA ASP A 17 -10.60 -2.28 -15.14
C ASP A 17 -9.73 -1.32 -15.95
N ASP A 18 -8.97 -0.46 -15.28
CA ASP A 18 -7.94 0.35 -15.92
C ASP A 18 -6.79 -0.53 -16.40
N THR A 19 -5.97 0.02 -17.31
CA THR A 19 -4.85 -0.72 -17.87
C THR A 19 -3.63 -0.68 -16.94
N ILE A 20 -2.77 -1.70 -17.06
CA ILE A 20 -1.50 -1.70 -16.33
C ILE A 20 -0.59 -0.56 -16.78
N GLN A 21 -0.70 -0.11 -18.04
CA GLN A 21 0.02 1.06 -18.52
C GLN A 21 -0.41 2.32 -17.76
N HIS A 22 -1.72 2.50 -17.54
CA HIS A 22 -2.22 3.63 -16.76
C HIS A 22 -1.71 3.57 -15.33
N ALA A 23 -1.70 2.39 -14.70
CA ALA A 23 -1.14 2.21 -13.37
C ALA A 23 0.34 2.64 -13.32
N ALA A 24 1.13 2.21 -14.30
CA ALA A 24 2.55 2.59 -14.38
C ALA A 24 2.75 4.10 -14.50
N ARG A 25 1.91 4.79 -15.29
CA ARG A 25 1.95 6.25 -15.42
C ARG A 25 1.62 6.95 -14.12
N LEU A 26 0.59 6.48 -13.41
CA LEU A 26 0.22 7.05 -12.11
C LEU A 26 1.34 6.87 -11.09
N MET A 27 2.00 5.71 -11.10
CA MET A 27 3.15 5.46 -10.23
C MET A 27 4.29 6.42 -10.50
N ALA A 28 4.55 6.72 -11.78
CA ALA A 28 5.57 7.70 -12.16
C ALA A 28 5.18 9.11 -11.69
N GLU A 29 3.93 9.51 -11.85
CA GLU A 29 3.44 10.83 -11.47
C GLU A 29 3.48 11.06 -9.96
N CYS A 30 3.10 10.06 -9.15
CA CYS A 30 3.11 10.18 -7.70
C CYS A 30 4.43 9.76 -7.06
N ASP A 31 5.39 9.31 -7.85
CA ASP A 31 6.67 8.76 -7.36
C ASP A 31 6.44 7.67 -6.32
N CYS A 32 5.53 6.77 -6.62
CA CYS A 32 5.16 5.67 -5.75
C CYS A 32 5.20 4.35 -6.52
N GLY A 33 5.58 3.28 -5.84
CA GLY A 33 5.71 1.95 -6.45
C GLY A 33 4.52 1.05 -6.22
N ILE A 34 3.44 1.56 -5.60
CA ILE A 34 2.25 0.77 -5.28
C ILE A 34 1.03 1.67 -5.22
N LEU A 35 -0.10 1.16 -5.71
CA LEU A 35 -1.37 1.87 -5.71
C LEU A 35 -2.47 0.96 -5.14
N PRO A 36 -3.36 1.50 -4.30
CA PRO A 36 -4.59 0.80 -3.96
C PRO A 36 -5.48 0.67 -5.20
N VAL A 37 -6.05 -0.50 -5.38
CA VAL A 37 -7.01 -0.78 -6.43
C VAL A 37 -8.40 -0.77 -5.82
N SER A 38 -9.26 0.10 -6.31
CA SER A 38 -10.58 0.28 -5.71
C SER A 38 -11.69 0.40 -6.73
N GLU A 39 -12.86 -0.08 -6.35
CA GLU A 39 -14.13 0.19 -7.03
C GLU A 39 -14.89 1.20 -6.16
N GLY A 40 -14.94 2.46 -6.61
CA GLY A 40 -15.37 3.55 -5.74
C GLY A 40 -14.40 3.68 -4.57
N ASP A 41 -14.89 3.58 -3.34
CA ASP A 41 -14.08 3.60 -2.13
C ASP A 41 -13.88 2.20 -1.50
N HIS A 42 -14.28 1.15 -2.23
CA HIS A 42 -14.07 -0.23 -1.81
C HIS A 42 -12.73 -0.76 -2.31
N LEU A 43 -11.86 -1.12 -1.39
CA LEU A 43 -10.57 -1.71 -1.70
C LEU A 43 -10.76 -3.13 -2.23
N VAL A 44 -10.25 -3.41 -3.44
CA VAL A 44 -10.32 -4.73 -4.06
C VAL A 44 -8.97 -5.38 -4.27
N GLY A 45 -7.89 -4.62 -4.13
CA GLY A 45 -6.54 -5.14 -4.27
C GLY A 45 -5.48 -4.05 -4.14
N MET A 46 -4.24 -4.44 -4.37
CA MET A 46 -3.11 -3.54 -4.50
C MET A 46 -2.35 -3.92 -5.76
N ILE A 47 -1.78 -2.93 -6.45
CA ILE A 47 -0.91 -3.20 -7.59
C ILE A 47 0.41 -2.47 -7.39
N SER A 48 1.51 -3.20 -7.53
CA SER A 48 2.85 -2.65 -7.42
C SER A 48 3.55 -2.64 -8.79
N ASP A 49 4.64 -1.89 -8.89
CA ASP A 49 5.52 -1.92 -10.04
C ASP A 49 6.06 -3.33 -10.29
N ARG A 50 6.34 -4.08 -9.22
CA ARG A 50 6.74 -5.48 -9.31
C ARG A 50 5.62 -6.35 -9.91
N ASP A 51 4.36 -6.15 -9.50
CA ASP A 51 3.21 -6.86 -10.08
C ASP A 51 3.11 -6.62 -11.58
N ILE A 52 3.29 -5.37 -12.01
CA ILE A 52 3.24 -5.01 -13.44
C ILE A 52 4.35 -5.73 -14.21
N ALA A 53 5.57 -5.74 -13.68
CA ALA A 53 6.71 -6.37 -14.34
C ALA A 53 6.56 -7.89 -14.39
N ILE A 54 6.23 -8.52 -13.27
CA ILE A 54 6.27 -9.98 -13.14
C ILE A 54 4.96 -10.62 -13.58
N ARG A 55 3.83 -10.15 -13.03
CA ARG A 55 2.52 -10.74 -13.34
C ARG A 55 1.92 -10.19 -14.63
N GLY A 56 2.27 -8.95 -15.00
CA GLY A 56 1.89 -8.36 -16.27
C GLY A 56 2.81 -8.80 -17.38
N ILE A 57 3.92 -8.11 -17.54
CA ILE A 57 4.86 -8.34 -18.65
C ILE A 57 5.44 -9.75 -18.61
N GLY A 58 5.84 -10.22 -17.44
CA GLY A 58 6.43 -11.54 -17.25
C GLY A 58 5.51 -12.69 -17.68
N ASN A 59 4.20 -12.49 -17.61
CA ASN A 59 3.19 -13.47 -18.05
C ASN A 59 2.69 -13.21 -19.48
N GLY A 60 3.39 -12.39 -20.24
CA GLY A 60 3.05 -12.11 -21.63
C GLY A 60 1.90 -11.14 -21.83
N LYS A 61 1.49 -10.40 -20.78
CA LYS A 61 0.41 -9.44 -20.87
C LYS A 61 0.92 -8.11 -21.41
N GLY A 62 0.17 -7.53 -22.35
CA GLY A 62 0.52 -6.25 -22.95
C GLY A 62 0.06 -5.06 -22.08
N PRO A 63 0.43 -3.83 -22.52
CA PRO A 63 0.13 -2.61 -21.76
C PRO A 63 -1.36 -2.33 -21.57
N HIS A 64 -2.20 -2.86 -22.43
CA HIS A 64 -3.66 -2.68 -22.36
C HIS A 64 -4.36 -3.74 -21.50
N SER A 65 -3.62 -4.65 -20.90
CA SER A 65 -4.18 -5.61 -19.95
C SER A 65 -4.72 -4.90 -18.72
N LYS A 66 -5.74 -5.47 -18.11
CA LYS A 66 -6.40 -4.84 -16.96
C LYS A 66 -5.59 -5.02 -15.68
N VAL A 67 -5.66 -4.01 -14.82
CA VAL A 67 -5.05 -4.04 -13.48
C VAL A 67 -5.48 -5.29 -12.71
N ARG A 68 -6.77 -5.70 -12.81
CA ARG A 68 -7.28 -6.88 -12.12
C ARG A 68 -6.52 -8.17 -12.45
N ASP A 69 -5.88 -8.23 -13.63
CA ASP A 69 -5.16 -9.41 -14.08
C ASP A 69 -3.71 -9.47 -13.55
N ALA A 70 -3.23 -8.40 -12.95
CA ALA A 70 -1.88 -8.32 -12.41
C ALA A 70 -1.82 -7.98 -10.91
N MET A 71 -2.90 -7.47 -10.33
CA MET A 71 -2.95 -7.01 -8.94
C MET A 71 -2.87 -8.17 -7.95
N THR A 72 -2.54 -7.84 -6.70
CA THR A 72 -2.66 -8.72 -5.54
C THR A 72 -4.02 -8.50 -4.90
N ARG A 73 -4.80 -9.56 -4.72
CA ARG A 73 -6.18 -9.49 -4.20
C ARG A 73 -6.24 -9.62 -2.68
N GLU A 74 -5.37 -10.43 -2.09
CA GLU A 74 -5.30 -10.62 -0.64
C GLU A 74 -4.50 -9.46 -0.05
N VAL A 75 -5.21 -8.42 0.38
CA VAL A 75 -4.59 -7.18 0.83
C VAL A 75 -4.66 -7.09 2.34
N LYS A 76 -3.51 -6.88 2.96
CA LYS A 76 -3.42 -6.51 4.37
C LYS A 76 -3.74 -5.03 4.49
N TYR A 77 -4.48 -4.66 5.52
CA TYR A 77 -4.89 -3.28 5.76
C TYR A 77 -4.96 -2.99 7.25
N CYS A 78 -5.08 -1.71 7.59
CA CYS A 78 -5.30 -1.27 8.96
C CYS A 78 -6.48 -0.31 9.02
N PHE A 79 -6.94 -0.03 10.25
CA PHE A 79 -8.01 0.95 10.47
C PHE A 79 -7.43 2.28 10.93
N GLU A 80 -8.08 3.37 10.54
CA GLU A 80 -7.60 4.72 10.84
C GLU A 80 -7.55 5.05 12.33
N ASP A 81 -8.32 4.34 13.15
CA ASP A 81 -8.38 4.56 14.60
C ASP A 81 -7.42 3.67 15.40
N GLU A 82 -6.64 2.82 14.73
CA GLU A 82 -5.64 2.01 15.39
C GLU A 82 -4.43 2.85 15.81
N ASP A 83 -3.65 2.34 16.76
CA ASP A 83 -2.46 3.03 17.26
C ASP A 83 -1.30 2.91 16.26
N ALA A 84 -0.68 4.03 15.94
CA ALA A 84 0.42 4.10 15.00
C ALA A 84 1.66 3.30 15.48
N GLY A 85 1.93 3.31 16.78
CA GLY A 85 3.05 2.54 17.34
C GLY A 85 2.83 1.03 17.18
N HIS A 86 1.61 0.58 17.43
CA HIS A 86 1.25 -0.82 17.26
C HIS A 86 1.33 -1.24 15.78
N LEU A 87 0.92 -0.35 14.88
CA LEU A 87 1.04 -0.61 13.45
C LEU A 87 2.49 -0.80 13.02
N ALA A 88 3.41 0.02 13.53
CA ALA A 88 4.82 -0.10 13.21
C ALA A 88 5.37 -1.49 13.57
N GLU A 89 4.97 -2.02 14.72
CA GLU A 89 5.33 -3.39 15.13
C GLU A 89 4.75 -4.42 14.17
N ASN A 90 3.48 -4.29 13.80
CA ASN A 90 2.83 -5.19 12.86
C ASN A 90 3.47 -5.15 11.47
N MET A 91 3.90 -3.98 11.02
CA MET A 91 4.58 -3.85 9.72
C MET A 91 5.91 -4.60 9.70
N ALA A 92 6.64 -4.63 10.83
CA ALA A 92 7.85 -5.44 10.94
C ALA A 92 7.53 -6.93 10.78
N ASP A 93 6.50 -7.42 11.48
CA ASP A 93 6.08 -8.82 11.43
C ASP A 93 5.59 -9.22 10.04
N LEU A 94 4.90 -8.32 9.36
CA LEU A 94 4.36 -8.55 8.02
C LEU A 94 5.36 -8.26 6.91
N GLN A 95 6.48 -7.64 7.23
CA GLN A 95 7.53 -7.21 6.28
C GLN A 95 6.97 -6.35 5.15
N VAL A 96 6.05 -5.44 5.47
CA VAL A 96 5.45 -4.51 4.51
C VAL A 96 5.83 -3.07 4.85
N ARG A 97 5.91 -2.21 3.84
CA ARG A 97 6.29 -0.81 4.00
C ARG A 97 5.12 0.16 3.86
N ARG A 98 4.04 -0.28 3.28
CA ARG A 98 2.83 0.53 3.07
C ARG A 98 1.61 -0.32 3.27
N LEU A 99 0.59 0.28 3.88
CA LEU A 99 -0.71 -0.36 4.08
C LEU A 99 -1.82 0.60 3.72
N PRO A 100 -2.87 0.10 3.05
CA PRO A 100 -4.10 0.87 2.90
C PRO A 100 -4.77 1.00 4.26
N VAL A 101 -5.40 2.16 4.47
CA VAL A 101 -6.08 2.51 5.71
C VAL A 101 -7.58 2.59 5.45
N MET A 102 -8.35 1.89 6.25
CA MET A 102 -9.80 1.80 6.15
C MET A 102 -10.45 2.49 7.34
N ASN A 103 -11.66 2.97 7.16
CA ASN A 103 -12.50 3.33 8.31
C ASN A 103 -13.30 2.10 8.77
N ARG A 104 -14.09 2.24 9.85
CA ARG A 104 -14.88 1.12 10.40
C ARG A 104 -16.06 0.71 9.51
N ASP A 105 -16.42 1.52 8.53
CA ASP A 105 -17.37 1.17 7.48
C ASP A 105 -16.70 0.43 6.30
N LYS A 106 -15.41 0.08 6.46
CA LYS A 106 -14.58 -0.62 5.46
C LYS A 106 -14.43 0.16 4.16
N ARG A 107 -14.35 1.49 4.27
CA ARG A 107 -14.05 2.35 3.14
C ARG A 107 -12.59 2.79 3.20
N LEU A 108 -11.97 2.86 2.05
CA LEU A 108 -10.57 3.28 1.93
C LEU A 108 -10.47 4.78 2.19
N VAL A 109 -9.70 5.17 3.20
CA VAL A 109 -9.57 6.58 3.61
C VAL A 109 -8.15 7.12 3.48
N GLY A 110 -7.15 6.25 3.31
CA GLY A 110 -5.77 6.71 3.22
C GLY A 110 -4.79 5.58 2.96
N ILE A 111 -3.53 5.94 2.98
CA ILE A 111 -2.41 4.99 2.94
C ILE A 111 -1.37 5.43 3.96
N VAL A 112 -0.74 4.50 4.62
CA VAL A 112 0.30 4.77 5.62
C VAL A 112 1.56 4.01 5.25
N SER A 113 2.72 4.68 5.42
CA SER A 113 4.03 4.09 5.16
C SER A 113 4.89 4.09 6.43
N LEU A 114 5.96 3.29 6.43
CA LEU A 114 6.98 3.39 7.48
C LEU A 114 7.56 4.78 7.56
N GLY A 115 7.71 5.48 6.41
CA GLY A 115 8.17 6.87 6.39
C GLY A 115 7.24 7.80 7.16
N ASP A 116 5.92 7.63 7.02
CA ASP A 116 4.93 8.40 7.77
C ASP A 116 5.07 8.15 9.28
N LEU A 117 5.26 6.89 9.67
CA LEU A 117 5.43 6.52 11.08
C LEU A 117 6.74 7.06 11.64
N ALA A 118 7.80 7.11 10.82
CA ALA A 118 9.12 7.59 11.26
C ALA A 118 9.10 9.08 11.60
N VAL A 119 8.27 9.89 10.94
CA VAL A 119 8.15 11.32 11.26
C VAL A 119 7.20 11.57 12.43
N ALA A 120 6.41 10.59 12.83
CA ALA A 120 5.50 10.70 13.96
C ALA A 120 6.27 10.49 15.26
N SER A 121 6.35 11.53 16.11
CA SER A 121 7.20 11.53 17.30
C SER A 121 6.91 10.36 18.26
N LYS A 122 5.66 9.91 18.36
CA LYS A 122 5.26 8.83 19.27
C LYS A 122 5.52 7.43 18.73
N ALA A 123 5.76 7.27 17.44
CA ALA A 123 5.96 5.97 16.80
C ALA A 123 7.37 5.76 16.28
N LYS A 124 8.27 6.71 16.46
CA LYS A 124 9.58 6.73 15.83
C LYS A 124 10.45 5.52 16.15
N SER A 125 10.48 5.09 17.41
CA SER A 125 11.27 3.91 17.79
C SER A 125 10.69 2.63 17.24
N GLN A 126 9.38 2.49 17.24
CA GLN A 126 8.70 1.34 16.66
C GLN A 126 8.91 1.28 15.13
N ALA A 127 8.89 2.44 14.47
CA ALA A 127 9.16 2.53 13.04
C ALA A 127 10.60 2.10 12.70
N ALA A 128 11.58 2.47 13.52
CA ALA A 128 12.97 2.05 13.35
C ALA A 128 13.10 0.51 13.47
N GLN A 129 12.42 -0.09 14.44
CA GLN A 129 12.40 -1.54 14.59
C GLN A 129 11.73 -2.24 13.41
N ALA A 130 10.63 -1.69 12.91
CA ALA A 130 9.93 -2.22 11.75
C ALA A 130 10.82 -2.18 10.50
N LEU A 131 11.52 -1.09 10.27
CA LEU A 131 12.42 -0.95 9.14
C LEU A 131 13.59 -1.95 9.23
N HIS A 132 14.14 -2.17 10.43
CA HIS A 132 15.17 -3.17 10.64
C HIS A 132 14.66 -4.57 10.29
N GLY A 133 13.46 -4.95 10.74
CA GLY A 133 12.85 -6.24 10.43
C GLY A 133 12.64 -6.46 8.94
N ILE A 134 12.18 -5.43 8.21
CA ILE A 134 11.98 -5.50 6.75
C ILE A 134 13.31 -5.62 6.00
N SER A 135 14.36 -5.00 6.51
CA SER A 135 15.67 -4.95 5.86
C SER A 135 16.52 -6.20 6.12
N GLN A 136 16.11 -7.08 7.03
CA GLN A 136 16.82 -8.33 7.26
C GLN A 136 16.68 -9.25 6.06
N PRO A 137 17.71 -10.08 5.76
CA PRO A 137 17.60 -11.06 4.68
C PRO A 137 16.37 -11.94 4.89
N GLY A 138 15.58 -12.10 3.83
CA GLY A 138 14.40 -12.96 3.88
C GLY A 138 14.79 -14.42 4.02
N ASP A 139 14.00 -15.15 4.74
CA ASP A 139 14.14 -16.59 4.89
C ASP A 139 13.43 -17.35 3.77
#